data_7b3116799b0dc1682fa945d86bc0dfb7
#
_entry.id   7b3116799b0dc1682fa945d86bc0dfb7
#
_cell.length_a   1.000
_cell.length_b   1.000
_cell.length_c   1.000
_cell.angle_alpha   90.00
_cell.angle_beta   90.00
_cell.angle_gamma   90.00
#
_symmetry.space_group_name_H-M   'P 1'
#
loop_
_entity.id
_entity.type
_entity.pdbx_description
1 polymer ?
#
loop_
_entity_poly.entity_id
_entity_poly.type
_entity_poly.pdbx_seq_one_letter_code
_entity_poly.pdbx_strand_id
1 'polypeptide(L)'
;MKVKLRNPDREVELAGGRKIHDVLGELGINPDTVLVIRERELLTREDRVGEADVIEIRPVISGGSGGNRMKCRRCKAPAVVEIRRHNAAFCADCFLRHVREQVKRAIGAHDMFRPTDRILVAVSGGKDSLALWDVLLELGYRAHGLYLGLGIGEYSERSHEVARAFAREREAHLVEVDLARDYGFDVPTAGRRGSRSTCAVCGLSKRYVFNRAAREGGYDVIATGHNLDDEAATLLGNTLRWQTDYIARQSPVLPEEDGFARKVKPLYRLSELETAAFAFLRGIDYVVEECPLVAGNTQLRYKEAMDQLESTSPGTKAQFFLGYLDRAAPLFAMQDEVRLVGCERCGQPTTGRFCAFCRARAQILGERLEDPAERGSPGGRSDDRETAEALADEVMPVEIYGTPRR
;
A
#
# COMPACT_ATOMS: atom_id res chain seq x y z
N MET A 1 14.33 -20.05 -26.72
CA MET A 1 13.39 -19.03 -26.27
C MET A 1 14.10 -17.98 -25.43
N LYS A 2 13.58 -16.77 -25.40
CA LYS A 2 14.15 -15.67 -24.64
C LYS A 2 13.32 -15.42 -23.37
N VAL A 3 13.99 -15.34 -22.22
CA VAL A 3 13.35 -15.08 -20.92
C VAL A 3 13.82 -13.73 -20.40
N LYS A 4 12.92 -12.80 -20.20
CA LYS A 4 13.17 -11.49 -19.61
C LYS A 4 12.74 -11.53 -18.14
N LEU A 5 13.70 -11.39 -17.24
CA LEU A 5 13.47 -11.27 -15.81
C LEU A 5 13.37 -9.78 -15.47
N ARG A 6 12.39 -9.41 -14.68
CA ARG A 6 12.25 -8.04 -14.13
C ARG A 6 12.59 -8.06 -12.65
N ASN A 7 13.32 -7.07 -12.23
CA ASN A 7 13.76 -6.85 -10.85
C ASN A 7 14.62 -8.01 -10.25
N PRO A 8 15.94 -8.05 -10.50
CA PRO A 8 16.68 -7.14 -11.40
C PRO A 8 16.46 -7.49 -12.88
N ASP A 9 16.53 -6.49 -13.74
CA ASP A 9 16.39 -6.69 -15.19
C ASP A 9 17.54 -7.56 -15.72
N ARG A 10 17.19 -8.73 -16.26
CA ARG A 10 18.11 -9.69 -16.85
C ARG A 10 17.45 -10.47 -17.97
N GLU A 11 18.17 -10.73 -19.04
CA GLU A 11 17.73 -11.62 -20.12
C GLU A 11 18.53 -12.92 -20.08
N VAL A 12 17.82 -14.05 -20.26
CA VAL A 12 18.41 -15.40 -20.31
C VAL A 12 17.84 -16.12 -21.52
N GLU A 13 18.69 -16.83 -22.25
CA GLU A 13 18.26 -17.71 -23.32
C GLU A 13 18.21 -19.16 -22.83
N LEU A 14 17.07 -19.81 -23.01
CA LEU A 14 16.84 -21.20 -22.63
C LEU A 14 16.26 -21.99 -23.80
N ALA A 15 16.37 -23.33 -23.74
CA ALA A 15 15.73 -24.21 -24.71
C ALA A 15 14.20 -24.11 -24.61
N GLY A 16 13.51 -24.05 -25.75
CA GLY A 16 12.04 -24.09 -25.83
C GLY A 16 11.47 -25.50 -25.80
N GLY A 17 10.20 -25.61 -26.15
CA GLY A 17 9.48 -26.91 -26.16
C GLY A 17 9.11 -27.43 -24.76
N ARG A 18 9.29 -26.63 -23.71
CA ARG A 18 9.18 -27.01 -22.30
C ARG A 18 7.95 -26.36 -21.63
N LYS A 19 7.57 -26.90 -20.49
CA LYS A 19 6.57 -26.27 -19.65
C LYS A 19 7.19 -25.10 -18.85
N ILE A 20 6.39 -24.11 -18.52
CA ILE A 20 6.82 -22.99 -17.66
C ILE A 20 7.38 -23.49 -16.32
N HIS A 21 6.78 -24.54 -15.72
CA HIS A 21 7.28 -25.16 -14.51
C HIS A 21 8.76 -25.57 -14.61
N ASP A 22 9.14 -26.20 -15.73
CA ASP A 22 10.52 -26.67 -15.94
C ASP A 22 11.48 -25.50 -16.13
N VAL A 23 11.01 -24.44 -16.83
CA VAL A 23 11.77 -23.19 -17.04
C VAL A 23 12.04 -22.48 -15.72
N LEU A 24 11.04 -22.34 -14.89
CA LEU A 24 11.17 -21.71 -13.58
C LEU A 24 12.06 -22.52 -12.63
N GLY A 25 11.94 -23.86 -12.69
CA GLY A 25 12.79 -24.78 -11.91
C GLY A 25 14.27 -24.65 -12.28
N GLU A 26 14.62 -24.54 -13.58
CA GLU A 26 16.00 -24.32 -14.03
C GLU A 26 16.56 -22.95 -13.61
N LEU A 27 15.71 -21.93 -13.55
CA LEU A 27 16.08 -20.60 -13.08
C LEU A 27 16.15 -20.49 -11.54
N GLY A 28 15.76 -21.55 -10.81
CA GLY A 28 15.67 -21.52 -9.36
C GLY A 28 14.59 -20.57 -8.83
N ILE A 29 13.57 -20.26 -9.66
CA ILE A 29 12.51 -19.31 -9.33
C ILE A 29 11.31 -20.10 -8.81
N ASN A 30 10.83 -19.70 -7.64
CA ASN A 30 9.58 -20.22 -7.11
C ASN A 30 8.41 -19.75 -8.01
N PRO A 31 7.67 -20.68 -8.66
CA PRO A 31 6.55 -20.32 -9.55
C PRO A 31 5.50 -19.45 -8.87
N ASP A 32 5.50 -19.47 -7.59
CA ASP A 32 4.51 -18.88 -6.71
C ASP A 32 4.82 -17.39 -6.42
N THR A 33 6.00 -16.95 -6.84
CA THR A 33 6.50 -15.60 -6.59
C THR A 33 6.57 -14.77 -7.87
N VAL A 34 6.05 -15.31 -8.98
CA VAL A 34 6.18 -14.64 -10.28
C VAL A 34 4.91 -14.72 -11.13
N LEU A 35 4.65 -13.69 -11.93
CA LEU A 35 3.80 -13.78 -13.11
C LEU A 35 4.68 -14.12 -14.31
N VAL A 36 4.26 -15.10 -15.10
CA VAL A 36 4.90 -15.42 -16.38
C VAL A 36 3.99 -14.91 -17.49
N ILE A 37 4.53 -14.04 -18.32
CA ILE A 37 3.80 -13.29 -19.34
C ILE A 37 4.42 -13.60 -20.71
N ARG A 38 3.58 -13.95 -21.68
CA ARG A 38 3.95 -14.00 -23.10
C ARG A 38 3.11 -12.97 -23.84
N GLU A 39 3.75 -11.93 -24.38
CA GLU A 39 3.09 -10.78 -24.99
C GLU A 39 2.11 -10.09 -24.00
N ARG A 40 0.80 -10.40 -24.07
CA ARG A 40 -0.25 -9.88 -23.18
C ARG A 40 -1.04 -10.98 -22.49
N GLU A 41 -0.53 -12.21 -22.51
CA GLU A 41 -1.17 -13.36 -21.88
C GLU A 41 -0.41 -13.80 -20.62
N LEU A 42 -1.15 -14.07 -19.54
CA LEU A 42 -0.61 -14.77 -18.38
C LEU A 42 -0.50 -16.25 -18.71
N LEU A 43 0.67 -16.81 -18.47
CA LEU A 43 0.93 -18.24 -18.61
C LEU A 43 0.86 -18.90 -17.24
N THR A 44 0.18 -20.04 -17.19
CA THR A 44 0.26 -20.96 -16.08
C THR A 44 1.52 -21.81 -16.24
N ARG A 45 1.99 -22.45 -15.18
CA ARG A 45 3.17 -23.30 -15.26
C ARG A 45 2.98 -24.57 -16.08
N GLU A 46 1.77 -24.93 -16.47
CA GLU A 46 1.47 -26.04 -17.39
C GLU A 46 1.50 -25.63 -18.85
N ASP A 47 1.51 -24.33 -19.13
CA ASP A 47 1.63 -23.84 -20.48
C ASP A 47 3.02 -24.15 -21.03
N ARG A 48 3.06 -24.46 -22.34
CA ARG A 48 4.30 -24.72 -23.05
C ARG A 48 4.79 -23.48 -23.79
N VAL A 49 6.08 -23.30 -23.77
CA VAL A 49 6.76 -22.23 -24.49
C VAL A 49 7.63 -22.83 -25.59
N GLY A 50 7.52 -22.27 -26.79
CA GLY A 50 8.26 -22.67 -27.99
C GLY A 50 9.68 -22.07 -28.04
N GLU A 51 10.46 -22.49 -29.04
CA GLU A 51 11.83 -21.97 -29.27
C GLU A 51 11.85 -20.47 -29.61
N ALA A 52 10.82 -19.97 -30.29
CA ALA A 52 10.72 -18.57 -30.71
C ALA A 52 10.05 -17.65 -29.67
N ASP A 53 9.51 -18.22 -28.58
CA ASP A 53 8.78 -17.43 -27.58
C ASP A 53 9.70 -16.49 -26.81
N VAL A 54 9.18 -15.30 -26.54
CA VAL A 54 9.73 -14.34 -25.60
C VAL A 54 8.78 -14.27 -24.41
N ILE A 55 9.26 -14.70 -23.26
CA ILE A 55 8.49 -14.63 -22.01
C ILE A 55 9.10 -13.61 -21.07
N GLU A 56 8.24 -12.92 -20.34
CA GLU A 56 8.63 -12.00 -19.29
C GLU A 56 8.22 -12.60 -17.92
N ILE A 57 9.18 -12.64 -17.00
CA ILE A 57 8.95 -13.09 -15.62
C ILE A 57 8.99 -11.86 -14.72
N ARG A 58 7.87 -11.50 -14.13
CA ARG A 58 7.74 -10.40 -13.15
C ARG A 58 7.62 -10.97 -11.75
N PRO A 59 8.52 -10.62 -10.83
CA PRO A 59 8.37 -10.99 -9.43
C PRO A 59 7.04 -10.46 -8.88
N VAL A 60 6.34 -11.35 -8.21
CA VAL A 60 5.23 -11.06 -7.30
C VAL A 60 5.37 -12.07 -6.18
N ILE A 61 5.33 -11.66 -4.96
CA ILE A 61 5.63 -12.55 -3.85
C ILE A 61 4.40 -13.40 -3.52
N SER A 62 4.51 -14.71 -3.64
CA SER A 62 3.69 -15.88 -3.19
C SER A 62 2.74 -16.57 -4.20
N GLY A 63 2.79 -17.76 -4.32
CA GLY A 63 2.73 -19.11 -4.21
C GLY A 63 1.84 -19.99 -5.04
N GLY A 64 2.30 -21.05 -5.73
CA GLY A 64 1.84 -22.38 -5.83
C GLY A 64 1.62 -23.24 -7.08
N SER A 65 1.90 -24.52 -6.96
CA SER A 65 2.12 -25.55 -7.97
C SER A 65 0.95 -26.50 -8.36
N GLY A 66 0.93 -27.14 -9.56
CA GLY A 66 0.24 -28.36 -9.98
C GLY A 66 -0.36 -28.40 -11.38
N GLY A 67 -0.11 -29.47 -12.06
CA GLY A 67 -0.21 -29.80 -13.45
C GLY A 67 -1.57 -29.99 -14.15
N ASN A 68 -1.48 -29.95 -15.49
CA ASN A 68 -2.51 -30.10 -16.50
C ASN A 68 -3.25 -28.81 -16.87
N ARG A 69 -3.55 -28.55 -18.18
CA ARG A 69 -4.31 -27.35 -18.61
C ARG A 69 -5.51 -27.16 -17.69
N MET A 70 -5.38 -26.25 -16.75
CA MET A 70 -6.38 -26.06 -15.72
C MET A 70 -7.64 -25.44 -16.33
N LYS A 71 -8.80 -25.93 -15.90
CA LYS A 71 -10.08 -25.36 -16.27
C LYS A 71 -10.59 -24.45 -15.17
N CYS A 72 -11.16 -23.33 -15.57
CA CYS A 72 -11.81 -22.42 -14.65
C CYS A 72 -12.84 -23.16 -13.79
N ARG A 73 -12.72 -23.05 -12.48
CA ARG A 73 -13.63 -23.67 -11.51
C ARG A 73 -15.09 -23.28 -11.75
N ARG A 74 -15.33 -22.03 -12.21
CA ARG A 74 -16.70 -21.50 -12.40
C ARG A 74 -17.31 -21.84 -13.76
N CYS A 75 -16.61 -21.58 -14.86
CA CYS A 75 -17.18 -21.66 -16.23
C CYS A 75 -16.55 -22.75 -17.12
N LYS A 76 -15.54 -23.45 -16.64
CA LYS A 76 -14.79 -24.51 -17.35
C LYS A 76 -13.95 -24.02 -18.55
N ALA A 77 -13.91 -22.73 -18.86
CA ALA A 77 -12.98 -22.16 -19.82
C ALA A 77 -11.51 -22.38 -19.40
N PRO A 78 -10.54 -22.22 -20.29
CA PRO A 78 -9.11 -22.25 -19.90
C PRO A 78 -8.84 -21.26 -18.76
N ALA A 79 -8.13 -21.73 -17.74
CA ALA A 79 -7.74 -20.90 -16.62
C ALA A 79 -6.45 -20.14 -16.92
N VAL A 80 -6.33 -18.93 -16.39
CA VAL A 80 -5.14 -18.07 -16.51
C VAL A 80 -4.54 -17.69 -15.16
N VAL A 81 -5.30 -17.86 -14.05
CA VAL A 81 -4.83 -17.60 -12.69
C VAL A 81 -5.20 -18.78 -11.81
N GLU A 82 -4.25 -19.28 -11.02
CA GLU A 82 -4.45 -20.30 -9.99
C GLU A 82 -4.38 -19.66 -8.61
N ILE A 83 -5.29 -20.04 -7.73
CA ILE A 83 -5.28 -19.66 -6.31
C ILE A 83 -5.23 -20.92 -5.48
N ARG A 84 -4.01 -21.35 -5.09
CA ARG A 84 -3.78 -22.63 -4.38
C ARG A 84 -4.51 -22.72 -3.04
N ARG A 85 -4.48 -21.66 -2.25
CA ARG A 85 -5.18 -21.61 -0.95
C ARG A 85 -6.67 -21.93 -1.06
N HIS A 86 -7.25 -21.81 -2.24
CA HIS A 86 -8.64 -22.14 -2.55
C HIS A 86 -8.78 -23.41 -3.39
N ASN A 87 -7.66 -24.05 -3.75
CA ASN A 87 -7.61 -25.15 -4.70
C ASN A 87 -8.48 -24.85 -5.93
N ALA A 88 -8.27 -23.69 -6.53
CA ALA A 88 -9.10 -23.15 -7.60
C ALA A 88 -8.27 -22.42 -8.66
N ALA A 89 -8.64 -22.65 -9.92
CA ALA A 89 -8.12 -21.89 -11.04
C ALA A 89 -9.26 -21.12 -11.73
N PHE A 90 -8.96 -19.96 -12.31
CA PHE A 90 -9.94 -19.08 -12.91
C PHE A 90 -9.50 -18.59 -14.29
N CYS A 91 -10.44 -18.46 -15.22
CA CYS A 91 -10.25 -17.62 -16.42
C CYS A 91 -10.25 -16.13 -16.03
N ALA A 92 -9.84 -15.26 -16.92
CA ALA A 92 -9.72 -13.82 -16.65
C ALA A 92 -11.00 -13.22 -16.06
N ASP A 93 -12.16 -13.41 -16.70
CA ASP A 93 -13.44 -12.84 -16.26
C ASP A 93 -13.86 -13.35 -14.87
N CYS A 94 -13.73 -14.67 -14.66
CA CYS A 94 -14.09 -15.26 -13.37
C CYS A 94 -13.13 -14.86 -12.25
N PHE A 95 -11.87 -14.60 -12.57
CA PHE A 95 -10.90 -14.08 -11.63
C PHE A 95 -11.19 -12.63 -11.26
N LEU A 96 -11.42 -11.75 -12.22
CA LEU A 96 -11.80 -10.36 -11.96
C LEU A 96 -13.08 -10.29 -11.12
N ARG A 97 -14.06 -11.16 -11.38
CA ARG A 97 -15.25 -11.29 -10.53
C ARG A 97 -14.90 -11.76 -9.12
N HIS A 98 -14.00 -12.74 -8.98
CA HIS A 98 -13.53 -13.23 -7.68
C HIS A 98 -12.92 -12.11 -6.84
N VAL A 99 -12.03 -11.30 -7.42
CA VAL A 99 -11.40 -10.16 -6.72
C VAL A 99 -12.46 -9.17 -6.23
N ARG A 100 -13.41 -8.77 -7.09
CA ARG A 100 -14.52 -7.88 -6.68
C ARG A 100 -15.34 -8.46 -5.53
N GLU A 101 -15.64 -9.75 -5.58
CA GLU A 101 -16.38 -10.43 -4.51
C GLU A 101 -15.59 -10.46 -3.19
N GLN A 102 -14.26 -10.68 -3.24
CA GLN A 102 -13.42 -10.64 -2.05
C GLN A 102 -13.35 -9.24 -1.43
N VAL A 103 -13.23 -8.19 -2.25
CA VAL A 103 -13.25 -6.80 -1.79
C VAL A 103 -14.61 -6.43 -1.19
N LYS A 104 -15.73 -6.76 -1.86
CA LYS A 104 -17.08 -6.56 -1.31
C LYS A 104 -17.26 -7.27 0.02
N ARG A 105 -16.77 -8.51 0.13
CA ARG A 105 -16.82 -9.29 1.38
C ARG A 105 -15.98 -8.65 2.47
N ALA A 106 -14.80 -8.12 2.14
CA ALA A 106 -13.95 -7.41 3.09
C ALA A 106 -14.65 -6.15 3.62
N ILE A 107 -15.25 -5.36 2.72
CA ILE A 107 -15.99 -4.13 3.08
C ILE A 107 -17.16 -4.47 3.99
N GLY A 108 -17.99 -5.46 3.62
CA GLY A 108 -19.19 -5.83 4.39
C GLY A 108 -18.88 -6.52 5.72
N ALA A 109 -17.79 -7.30 5.81
CA ALA A 109 -17.44 -8.01 7.04
C ALA A 109 -17.01 -7.08 8.20
N HIS A 110 -16.59 -5.86 7.88
CA HIS A 110 -16.10 -4.88 8.84
C HIS A 110 -16.77 -3.51 8.72
N ASP A 111 -17.89 -3.40 8.00
CA ASP A 111 -18.58 -2.13 7.75
C ASP A 111 -17.62 -0.99 7.42
N MET A 112 -16.67 -1.26 6.48
CA MET A 112 -15.54 -0.37 6.23
C MET A 112 -15.97 1.04 5.80
N PHE A 113 -16.97 1.13 4.92
CA PHE A 113 -17.58 2.37 4.45
C PHE A 113 -18.90 2.08 3.71
N ARG A 114 -19.69 3.13 3.51
CA ARG A 114 -20.98 3.12 2.82
C ARG A 114 -20.82 3.56 1.36
N PRO A 115 -21.77 3.27 0.46
CA PRO A 115 -21.74 3.76 -0.91
C PRO A 115 -21.72 5.29 -1.06
N THR A 116 -22.23 6.00 -0.05
CA THR A 116 -22.28 7.46 -0.01
C THR A 116 -21.00 8.11 0.46
N ASP A 117 -20.12 7.36 1.13
CA ASP A 117 -18.91 7.89 1.76
C ASP A 117 -17.89 8.33 0.70
N ARG A 118 -17.15 9.38 1.01
CA ARG A 118 -16.02 9.88 0.22
C ARG A 118 -14.76 9.16 0.67
N ILE A 119 -14.19 8.36 -0.22
CA ILE A 119 -13.03 7.51 0.08
C ILE A 119 -11.77 8.17 -0.46
N LEU A 120 -10.75 8.32 0.38
CA LEU A 120 -9.40 8.73 -0.01
C LEU A 120 -8.49 7.52 -0.11
N VAL A 121 -8.09 7.14 -1.31
CA VAL A 121 -7.20 5.99 -1.57
C VAL A 121 -5.76 6.44 -1.56
N ALA A 122 -4.93 5.88 -0.67
CA ALA A 122 -3.50 6.15 -0.65
C ALA A 122 -2.82 5.47 -1.86
N VAL A 123 -2.40 6.27 -2.84
CA VAL A 123 -1.82 5.83 -4.11
C VAL A 123 -0.32 6.02 -4.09
N SER A 124 0.44 4.95 -4.35
CA SER A 124 1.90 4.97 -4.41
C SER A 124 2.46 4.76 -5.83
N GLY A 125 1.60 4.57 -6.83
CA GLY A 125 2.00 4.12 -8.17
C GLY A 125 2.31 2.64 -8.28
N GLY A 126 2.31 1.89 -7.16
CA GLY A 126 2.49 0.43 -7.14
C GLY A 126 1.18 -0.32 -7.36
N LYS A 127 1.31 -1.59 -7.78
CA LYS A 127 0.21 -2.48 -8.18
C LYS A 127 -0.96 -2.54 -7.19
N ASP A 128 -0.66 -2.67 -5.89
CA ASP A 128 -1.71 -2.89 -4.88
C ASP A 128 -2.57 -1.64 -4.66
N SER A 129 -1.96 -0.46 -4.63
CA SER A 129 -2.66 0.81 -4.46
C SER A 129 -3.54 1.14 -5.67
N LEU A 130 -3.04 0.88 -6.88
CA LEU A 130 -3.79 1.12 -8.12
C LEU A 130 -4.89 0.07 -8.33
N ALA A 131 -4.62 -1.21 -8.01
CA ALA A 131 -5.64 -2.27 -8.02
C ALA A 131 -6.78 -1.97 -7.03
N LEU A 132 -6.45 -1.49 -5.82
CA LEU A 132 -7.46 -1.04 -4.86
C LEU A 132 -8.31 0.08 -5.44
N TRP A 133 -7.68 1.09 -6.01
CA TRP A 133 -8.38 2.24 -6.55
C TRP A 133 -9.28 1.84 -7.73
N ASP A 134 -8.76 1.03 -8.67
CA ASP A 134 -9.53 0.51 -9.82
C ASP A 134 -10.77 -0.28 -9.37
N VAL A 135 -10.60 -1.22 -8.43
CA VAL A 135 -11.73 -2.03 -7.97
C VAL A 135 -12.78 -1.23 -7.22
N LEU A 136 -12.41 -0.19 -6.46
CA LEU A 136 -13.37 0.69 -5.79
C LEU A 136 -14.15 1.54 -6.79
N LEU A 137 -13.49 2.10 -7.82
CA LEU A 137 -14.12 2.83 -8.91
C LEU A 137 -15.09 1.92 -9.68
N GLU A 138 -14.65 0.70 -10.03
CA GLU A 138 -15.46 -0.30 -10.74
C GLU A 138 -16.71 -0.73 -9.93
N LEU A 139 -16.61 -0.73 -8.61
CA LEU A 139 -17.74 -1.00 -7.71
C LEU A 139 -18.66 0.20 -7.49
N GLY A 140 -18.36 1.35 -8.10
CA GLY A 140 -19.18 2.57 -8.05
C GLY A 140 -19.00 3.42 -6.81
N TYR A 141 -17.92 3.24 -6.04
CA TYR A 141 -17.63 4.07 -4.87
C TYR A 141 -17.02 5.43 -5.28
N ARG A 142 -17.25 6.45 -4.46
CA ARG A 142 -16.64 7.79 -4.60
C ARG A 142 -15.20 7.77 -4.11
N ALA A 143 -14.30 7.14 -4.87
CA ALA A 143 -12.91 6.93 -4.50
C ALA A 143 -11.99 7.92 -5.22
N HIS A 144 -11.35 8.81 -4.46
CA HIS A 144 -10.33 9.73 -4.95
C HIS A 144 -8.95 9.22 -4.57
N GLY A 145 -7.96 9.36 -5.46
CA GLY A 145 -6.57 9.02 -5.16
C GLY A 145 -5.89 10.12 -4.36
N LEU A 146 -4.96 9.76 -3.48
CA LEU A 146 -3.99 10.66 -2.86
C LEU A 146 -2.59 10.16 -3.15
N TYR A 147 -1.85 10.92 -3.95
CA TYR A 147 -0.43 10.69 -4.19
C TYR A 147 0.42 11.60 -3.30
N LEU A 148 1.46 11.03 -2.68
CA LEU A 148 2.45 11.77 -1.91
C LEU A 148 3.82 11.66 -2.56
N GLY A 149 4.31 12.77 -3.13
CA GLY A 149 5.67 12.93 -3.62
C GLY A 149 6.67 12.87 -2.46
N LEU A 150 7.58 11.90 -2.49
CA LEU A 150 8.56 11.64 -1.43
C LEU A 150 9.96 12.19 -1.75
N GLY A 151 10.17 12.69 -2.99
CA GLY A 151 11.44 13.22 -3.47
C GLY A 151 12.54 12.16 -3.65
N ILE A 152 12.18 10.91 -3.96
CA ILE A 152 13.13 9.80 -4.17
C ILE A 152 13.53 9.74 -5.66
N GLY A 153 14.07 10.86 -6.21
CA GLY A 153 14.55 10.95 -7.59
C GLY A 153 13.61 10.34 -8.62
N GLU A 154 14.17 9.69 -9.65
CA GLU A 154 13.44 9.07 -10.76
C GLU A 154 12.33 8.10 -10.30
N TYR A 155 12.53 7.42 -9.17
CA TYR A 155 11.50 6.53 -8.61
C TYR A 155 10.22 7.29 -8.25
N SER A 156 10.34 8.47 -7.59
CA SER A 156 9.17 9.30 -7.27
C SER A 156 8.55 9.91 -8.53
N GLU A 157 9.35 10.34 -9.50
CA GLU A 157 8.87 10.88 -10.77
C GLU A 157 8.06 9.82 -11.53
N ARG A 158 8.62 8.63 -11.70
CA ARG A 158 7.95 7.50 -12.37
C ARG A 158 6.66 7.09 -11.67
N SER A 159 6.68 6.99 -10.35
CA SER A 159 5.47 6.62 -9.58
C SER A 159 4.38 7.69 -9.67
N HIS A 160 4.75 8.96 -9.75
CA HIS A 160 3.83 10.08 -9.96
C HIS A 160 3.20 10.06 -11.36
N GLU A 161 4.01 9.88 -12.40
CA GLU A 161 3.53 9.76 -13.78
C GLU A 161 2.51 8.63 -13.94
N VAL A 162 2.81 7.47 -13.36
CA VAL A 162 1.92 6.30 -13.37
C VAL A 162 0.61 6.59 -12.64
N ALA A 163 0.66 7.21 -11.46
CA ALA A 163 -0.55 7.57 -10.72
C ALA A 163 -1.43 8.58 -11.48
N ARG A 164 -0.81 9.58 -12.13
CA ARG A 164 -1.50 10.56 -13.00
C ARG A 164 -2.09 9.91 -14.25
N ALA A 165 -1.33 9.02 -14.91
CA ALA A 165 -1.82 8.30 -16.08
C ALA A 165 -3.05 7.47 -15.74
N PHE A 166 -2.98 6.69 -14.65
CA PHE A 166 -4.11 5.92 -14.14
C PHE A 166 -5.33 6.81 -13.85
N ALA A 167 -5.14 7.93 -13.16
CA ALA A 167 -6.23 8.87 -12.85
C ALA A 167 -6.92 9.39 -14.12
N ARG A 168 -6.15 9.76 -15.15
CA ARG A 168 -6.68 10.19 -16.45
C ARG A 168 -7.44 9.08 -17.17
N GLU A 169 -6.90 7.88 -17.24
CA GLU A 169 -7.52 6.73 -17.90
C GLU A 169 -8.83 6.30 -17.25
N ARG A 170 -8.96 6.50 -15.95
CA ARG A 170 -10.14 6.13 -15.15
C ARG A 170 -11.08 7.33 -14.88
N GLU A 171 -10.77 8.50 -15.43
CA GLU A 171 -11.51 9.76 -15.16
C GLU A 171 -11.69 10.01 -13.66
N ALA A 172 -10.68 9.63 -12.87
CA ALA A 172 -10.69 9.65 -11.42
C ALA A 172 -9.96 10.87 -10.86
N HIS A 173 -10.44 11.40 -9.74
CA HIS A 173 -9.83 12.55 -9.09
C HIS A 173 -8.57 12.13 -8.31
N LEU A 174 -7.45 12.82 -8.54
CA LEU A 174 -6.17 12.62 -7.85
C LEU A 174 -5.81 13.88 -7.06
N VAL A 175 -5.67 13.74 -5.76
CA VAL A 175 -5.07 14.74 -4.86
C VAL A 175 -3.56 14.52 -4.82
N GLU A 176 -2.80 15.59 -4.98
CA GLU A 176 -1.34 15.51 -5.05
C GLU A 176 -0.71 16.37 -3.97
N VAL A 177 0.13 15.75 -3.15
CA VAL A 177 0.92 16.40 -2.10
C VAL A 177 2.39 16.10 -2.35
N ASP A 178 3.26 17.07 -2.17
CA ASP A 178 4.71 16.91 -2.31
C ASP A 178 5.44 17.32 -1.04
N LEU A 179 6.26 16.43 -0.48
CA LEU A 179 6.96 16.72 0.78
C LEU A 179 7.95 17.88 0.69
N ALA A 180 8.65 18.01 -0.43
CA ALA A 180 9.64 19.08 -0.59
C ALA A 180 8.94 20.43 -0.73
N ARG A 181 7.93 20.52 -1.60
CA ARG A 181 7.17 21.75 -1.85
C ARG A 181 6.36 22.17 -0.62
N ASP A 182 5.60 21.23 -0.03
CA ASP A 182 4.55 21.56 0.95
C ASP A 182 5.07 21.53 2.41
N TYR A 183 6.20 20.84 2.64
CA TYR A 183 6.76 20.67 3.99
C TYR A 183 8.24 21.02 4.11
N GLY A 184 8.91 21.39 3.00
CA GLY A 184 10.29 21.86 2.99
C GLY A 184 11.38 20.79 3.06
N PHE A 185 11.05 19.50 2.95
CA PHE A 185 12.03 18.41 2.96
C PHE A 185 11.58 17.21 2.13
N ASP A 186 12.51 16.43 1.62
CA ASP A 186 12.31 15.13 1.00
C ASP A 186 12.77 13.97 1.90
N VAL A 187 12.36 12.74 1.56
CA VAL A 187 12.70 11.55 2.35
C VAL A 187 14.21 11.25 2.35
N PRO A 188 14.96 11.36 1.24
CA PRO A 188 16.41 11.22 1.24
C PRO A 188 17.11 12.21 2.15
N THR A 189 16.73 13.47 2.12
CA THR A 189 17.31 14.51 2.99
C THR A 189 16.98 14.26 4.46
N ALA A 190 15.74 13.85 4.74
CA ALA A 190 15.31 13.50 6.08
C ALA A 190 16.10 12.31 6.67
N GLY A 191 16.43 11.31 5.85
CA GLY A 191 17.26 10.17 6.26
C GLY A 191 18.69 10.56 6.60
N ARG A 192 19.24 11.63 6.00
CA ARG A 192 20.59 12.13 6.27
C ARG A 192 20.66 13.09 7.47
N ARG A 193 19.64 13.92 7.65
CA ARG A 193 19.63 14.98 8.68
C ARG A 193 18.87 14.62 9.95
N GLY A 194 17.93 13.66 9.86
CA GLY A 194 17.09 13.24 10.97
C GLY A 194 17.74 12.16 11.84
N SER A 195 17.22 11.97 13.04
CA SER A 195 17.61 10.87 13.95
C SER A 195 16.93 9.53 13.65
N ARG A 196 15.96 9.52 12.72
CA ARG A 196 15.19 8.34 12.35
C ARG A 196 15.71 7.74 11.05
N SER A 197 15.56 6.42 10.89
CA SER A 197 15.84 5.78 9.59
C SER A 197 14.94 6.35 8.49
N THR A 198 15.41 6.31 7.23
CA THR A 198 14.72 6.82 6.06
C THR A 198 13.29 6.23 5.92
N CYS A 199 13.15 4.90 6.11
CA CYS A 199 11.84 4.25 6.08
C CYS A 199 10.92 4.69 7.23
N ALA A 200 11.48 4.97 8.42
CA ALA A 200 10.68 5.44 9.55
C ALA A 200 10.13 6.86 9.30
N VAL A 201 10.95 7.76 8.71
CA VAL A 201 10.48 9.11 8.31
C VAL A 201 9.46 9.02 7.18
N CYS A 202 9.70 8.19 6.17
CA CYS A 202 8.76 7.95 5.08
C CYS A 202 7.39 7.50 5.62
N GLY A 203 7.37 6.48 6.48
CA GLY A 203 6.13 5.99 7.10
C GLY A 203 5.45 7.03 8.00
N LEU A 204 6.22 7.83 8.72
CA LEU A 204 5.70 8.92 9.54
C LEU A 204 5.04 10.00 8.66
N SER A 205 5.72 10.44 7.60
CA SER A 205 5.22 11.45 6.66
C SER A 205 3.93 10.98 5.97
N LYS A 206 3.89 9.72 5.49
CA LYS A 206 2.69 9.14 4.90
C LYS A 206 1.50 9.17 5.87
N ARG A 207 1.69 8.72 7.11
CA ARG A 207 0.61 8.72 8.12
C ARG A 207 0.10 10.12 8.44
N TYR A 208 1.01 11.08 8.55
CA TYR A 208 0.68 12.47 8.81
C TYR A 208 -0.11 13.09 7.66
N VAL A 209 0.43 13.02 6.45
CA VAL A 209 -0.17 13.64 5.26
C VAL A 209 -1.52 13.01 4.93
N PHE A 210 -1.63 11.69 5.01
CA PHE A 210 -2.90 10.99 4.71
C PHE A 210 -3.99 11.40 5.69
N ASN A 211 -3.67 11.47 6.99
CA ASN A 211 -4.63 11.92 8.00
C ASN A 211 -5.06 13.37 7.77
N ARG A 212 -4.09 14.25 7.49
CA ARG A 212 -4.32 15.66 7.23
C ARG A 212 -5.19 15.86 5.98
N ALA A 213 -4.83 15.23 4.87
CA ALA A 213 -5.57 15.33 3.61
C ALA A 213 -7.01 14.79 3.73
N ALA A 214 -7.21 13.71 4.49
CA ALA A 214 -8.54 13.20 4.72
C ALA A 214 -9.42 14.17 5.50
N ARG A 215 -8.91 14.75 6.57
CA ARG A 215 -9.65 15.69 7.42
C ARG A 215 -9.94 17.01 6.71
N GLU A 216 -8.92 17.63 6.12
CA GLU A 216 -9.06 18.91 5.42
C GLU A 216 -9.90 18.79 4.14
N GLY A 217 -9.81 17.65 3.45
CA GLY A 217 -10.60 17.37 2.25
C GLY A 217 -12.03 16.86 2.53
N GLY A 218 -12.41 16.66 3.80
CA GLY A 218 -13.73 16.15 4.19
C GLY A 218 -13.99 14.73 3.65
N TYR A 219 -12.98 13.85 3.72
CA TYR A 219 -13.13 12.43 3.41
C TYR A 219 -13.55 11.65 4.65
N ASP A 220 -14.47 10.71 4.45
CA ASP A 220 -15.01 9.87 5.53
C ASP A 220 -14.04 8.75 5.92
N VAL A 221 -13.20 8.29 4.97
CA VAL A 221 -12.31 7.16 5.19
C VAL A 221 -11.07 7.21 4.29
N ILE A 222 -9.95 6.71 4.82
CA ILE A 222 -8.70 6.46 4.09
C ILE A 222 -8.61 4.97 3.78
N ALA A 223 -8.53 4.59 2.51
CA ALA A 223 -8.31 3.22 2.06
C ALA A 223 -6.85 3.02 1.64
N THR A 224 -6.23 1.93 2.10
CA THR A 224 -4.85 1.59 1.76
C THR A 224 -4.75 0.23 1.11
N GLY A 225 -3.82 0.07 0.15
CA GLY A 225 -3.61 -1.14 -0.64
C GLY A 225 -2.90 -2.29 0.10
N HIS A 226 -2.90 -2.30 1.43
CA HIS A 226 -2.34 -3.43 2.18
C HIS A 226 -3.13 -4.70 1.91
N ASN A 227 -2.42 -5.74 1.50
CA ASN A 227 -2.97 -7.04 1.15
C ASN A 227 -2.73 -8.08 2.26
N LEU A 228 -3.12 -9.34 2.03
CA LEU A 228 -2.95 -10.44 3.00
C LEU A 228 -1.48 -10.68 3.37
N ASP A 229 -0.58 -10.55 2.39
CA ASP A 229 0.86 -10.79 2.58
C ASP A 229 1.47 -9.74 3.49
N ASP A 230 1.08 -8.48 3.33
CA ASP A 230 1.49 -7.38 4.20
C ASP A 230 1.02 -7.59 5.65
N GLU A 231 -0.24 -7.97 5.81
CA GLU A 231 -0.85 -8.15 7.12
C GLU A 231 -0.28 -9.37 7.84
N ALA A 232 -0.09 -10.49 7.14
CA ALA A 232 0.52 -11.70 7.71
C ALA A 232 1.98 -11.45 8.13
N ALA A 233 2.77 -10.78 7.28
CA ALA A 233 4.15 -10.44 7.59
C ALA A 233 4.27 -9.45 8.77
N THR A 234 3.36 -8.46 8.83
CA THR A 234 3.30 -7.51 9.95
C THR A 234 2.94 -8.21 11.25
N LEU A 235 1.94 -9.09 11.23
CA LEU A 235 1.54 -9.88 12.40
C LEU A 235 2.68 -10.77 12.87
N LEU A 236 3.37 -11.48 11.95
CA LEU A 236 4.53 -12.30 12.29
C LEU A 236 5.63 -11.47 12.97
N GLY A 237 5.98 -10.33 12.38
CA GLY A 237 7.00 -9.45 12.93
C GLY A 237 6.64 -8.88 14.30
N ASN A 238 5.39 -8.52 14.53
CA ASN A 238 4.92 -8.04 15.82
C ASN A 238 4.88 -9.15 16.87
N THR A 239 4.45 -10.37 16.48
CA THR A 239 4.40 -11.55 17.35
C THR A 239 5.80 -11.99 17.78
N LEU A 240 6.76 -12.08 16.85
CA LEU A 240 8.15 -12.46 17.16
C LEU A 240 8.85 -11.49 18.11
N ARG A 241 8.41 -10.23 18.15
CA ARG A 241 8.95 -9.20 19.06
C ARG A 241 8.07 -8.97 20.28
N TRP A 242 6.96 -9.67 20.40
CA TRP A 242 5.97 -9.50 21.47
C TRP A 242 5.51 -8.03 21.63
N GLN A 243 5.31 -7.34 20.48
CA GLN A 243 4.82 -5.98 20.47
C GLN A 243 3.28 -5.98 20.62
N THR A 244 2.82 -6.23 21.83
CA THR A 244 1.38 -6.41 22.14
C THR A 244 0.53 -5.24 21.72
N ASP A 245 1.01 -3.99 21.91
CA ASP A 245 0.30 -2.77 21.49
C ASP A 245 0.08 -2.68 19.98
N TYR A 246 1.08 -3.14 19.19
CA TYR A 246 0.94 -3.18 17.73
C TYR A 246 0.07 -4.36 17.29
N ILE A 247 0.16 -5.50 17.98
CA ILE A 247 -0.73 -6.64 17.76
C ILE A 247 -2.18 -6.21 18.00
N ALA A 248 -2.49 -5.59 19.12
CA ALA A 248 -3.82 -5.13 19.47
C ALA A 248 -4.45 -4.19 18.43
N ARG A 249 -3.65 -3.36 17.78
CA ARG A 249 -4.08 -2.40 16.76
C ARG A 249 -4.03 -2.94 15.33
N GLN A 250 -3.63 -4.19 15.13
CA GLN A 250 -3.56 -4.77 13.80
C GLN A 250 -4.94 -5.25 13.34
N SER A 251 -5.65 -4.39 12.66
CA SER A 251 -7.02 -4.62 12.17
C SER A 251 -7.16 -4.18 10.71
N PRO A 252 -8.10 -4.79 9.96
CA PRO A 252 -8.51 -4.29 8.64
C PRO A 252 -9.19 -2.92 8.70
N VAL A 253 -9.68 -2.52 9.88
CA VAL A 253 -10.29 -1.22 10.16
C VAL A 253 -9.65 -0.61 11.40
N LEU A 254 -9.15 0.59 11.27
CA LEU A 254 -8.81 1.47 12.38
C LEU A 254 -9.92 2.52 12.44
N PRO A 255 -10.71 2.61 13.52
CA PRO A 255 -11.82 3.52 13.62
C PRO A 255 -11.37 4.98 13.57
N GLU A 256 -12.29 5.86 13.27
CA GLU A 256 -12.11 7.28 13.53
C GLU A 256 -12.07 7.50 15.04
N GLU A 257 -11.01 8.12 15.53
CA GLU A 257 -10.79 8.32 16.96
C GLU A 257 -9.91 9.55 17.19
N ASP A 258 -10.31 10.41 18.11
CA ASP A 258 -9.49 11.53 18.61
C ASP A 258 -8.80 12.38 17.52
N GLY A 259 -9.49 12.61 16.39
CA GLY A 259 -8.95 13.39 15.28
C GLY A 259 -8.10 12.59 14.28
N PHE A 260 -7.99 11.27 14.42
CA PHE A 260 -7.53 10.40 13.34
C PHE A 260 -8.71 10.01 12.44
N ALA A 261 -8.53 10.15 11.14
CA ALA A 261 -9.50 9.65 10.16
C ALA A 261 -9.55 8.12 10.18
N ARG A 262 -10.75 7.57 9.96
CA ARG A 262 -10.96 6.13 9.78
C ARG A 262 -10.06 5.59 8.67
N LYS A 263 -9.38 4.46 8.92
CA LYS A 263 -8.51 3.78 7.93
C LYS A 263 -8.96 2.37 7.70
N VAL A 264 -8.96 1.95 6.44
CA VAL A 264 -9.41 0.61 6.04
C VAL A 264 -8.44 -0.03 5.05
N LYS A 265 -8.46 -1.37 5.00
CA LYS A 265 -7.60 -2.19 4.15
C LYS A 265 -8.45 -3.18 3.34
N PRO A 266 -9.16 -2.76 2.29
CA PRO A 266 -10.11 -3.62 1.57
C PRO A 266 -9.48 -4.84 0.89
N LEU A 267 -8.16 -4.82 0.64
CA LEU A 267 -7.43 -5.92 0.00
C LEU A 267 -6.90 -6.97 1.00
N TYR A 268 -7.15 -6.86 2.30
CA TYR A 268 -6.57 -7.76 3.32
C TYR A 268 -6.90 -9.26 3.13
N ARG A 269 -7.89 -9.57 2.28
CA ARG A 269 -8.28 -10.94 1.93
C ARG A 269 -7.61 -11.47 0.66
N LEU A 270 -6.96 -10.61 -0.12
CA LEU A 270 -6.28 -10.93 -1.37
C LEU A 270 -4.78 -11.06 -1.14
N SER A 271 -4.16 -12.08 -1.74
CA SER A 271 -2.71 -12.20 -1.76
C SER A 271 -2.09 -11.20 -2.73
N GLU A 272 -0.79 -10.97 -2.59
CA GLU A 272 -0.01 -10.12 -3.48
C GLU A 272 -0.04 -10.62 -4.94
N LEU A 273 -0.06 -11.95 -5.14
CA LEU A 273 -0.26 -12.56 -6.46
C LEU A 273 -1.63 -12.21 -7.05
N GLU A 274 -2.68 -12.24 -6.23
CA GLU A 274 -4.03 -11.91 -6.72
C GLU A 274 -4.15 -10.45 -7.12
N THR A 275 -3.54 -9.53 -6.36
CA THR A 275 -3.54 -8.10 -6.72
C THR A 275 -2.70 -7.82 -7.96
N ALA A 276 -1.56 -8.49 -8.13
CA ALA A 276 -0.73 -8.38 -9.32
C ALA A 276 -1.43 -8.93 -10.57
N ALA A 277 -2.04 -10.11 -10.47
CA ALA A 277 -2.81 -10.70 -11.57
C ALA A 277 -4.02 -9.83 -11.93
N PHE A 278 -4.68 -9.24 -10.94
CA PHE A 278 -5.77 -8.28 -11.17
C PHE A 278 -5.27 -7.06 -11.95
N ALA A 279 -4.19 -6.42 -11.48
CA ALA A 279 -3.61 -5.25 -12.14
C ALA A 279 -3.23 -5.56 -13.60
N PHE A 280 -2.60 -6.71 -13.84
CA PHE A 280 -2.24 -7.16 -15.18
C PHE A 280 -3.48 -7.36 -16.09
N LEU A 281 -4.48 -8.10 -15.62
CA LEU A 281 -5.70 -8.39 -16.41
C LEU A 281 -6.57 -7.15 -16.65
N ARG A 282 -6.44 -6.13 -15.80
CA ARG A 282 -7.09 -4.83 -15.96
C ARG A 282 -6.30 -3.87 -16.85
N GLY A 283 -5.11 -4.25 -17.30
CA GLY A 283 -4.21 -3.40 -18.08
C GLY A 283 -3.69 -2.20 -17.30
N ILE A 284 -3.59 -2.32 -15.97
CA ILE A 284 -3.07 -1.25 -15.11
C ILE A 284 -1.54 -1.24 -15.23
N ASP A 285 -0.98 -0.14 -15.72
CA ASP A 285 0.45 0.11 -15.62
C ASP A 285 0.81 0.52 -14.18
N TYR A 286 1.94 0.02 -13.68
CA TYR A 286 2.41 0.30 -12.33
C TYR A 286 3.94 0.24 -12.24
N VAL A 287 4.50 0.87 -11.23
CA VAL A 287 5.95 0.81 -10.96
C VAL A 287 6.31 -0.59 -10.45
N VAL A 288 7.14 -1.29 -11.21
CA VAL A 288 7.62 -2.65 -10.89
C VAL A 288 8.86 -2.59 -9.99
N GLU A 289 9.67 -1.55 -10.15
CA GLU A 289 10.91 -1.34 -9.42
C GLU A 289 10.61 -1.14 -7.93
N GLU A 290 11.44 -1.74 -7.09
CA GLU A 290 11.40 -1.48 -5.65
C GLU A 290 11.98 -0.10 -5.31
N CYS A 291 11.47 0.48 -4.23
CA CYS A 291 12.03 1.72 -3.71
C CYS A 291 13.54 1.57 -3.42
N PRO A 292 14.43 2.38 -4.00
CA PRO A 292 15.88 2.22 -3.81
C PRO A 292 16.34 2.41 -2.35
N LEU A 293 15.47 2.94 -1.49
CA LEU A 293 15.74 3.15 -0.07
C LEU A 293 15.23 2.01 0.82
N VAL A 294 14.68 0.93 0.25
CA VAL A 294 14.08 -0.18 1.01
C VAL A 294 15.10 -1.19 1.55
N ALA A 295 16.36 -1.10 1.12
CA ALA A 295 17.41 -2.05 1.50
C ALA A 295 17.49 -2.22 3.03
N GLY A 296 17.47 -3.50 3.49
CA GLY A 296 17.52 -3.84 4.91
C GLY A 296 16.16 -3.76 5.64
N ASN A 297 15.05 -3.55 4.93
CA ASN A 297 13.73 -3.55 5.55
C ASN A 297 13.38 -4.96 6.08
N THR A 298 13.17 -5.04 7.40
CA THR A 298 12.83 -6.30 8.07
C THR A 298 11.48 -6.86 7.64
N GLN A 299 10.57 -6.03 7.14
CA GLN A 299 9.27 -6.46 6.64
C GLN A 299 9.40 -7.43 5.45
N LEU A 300 10.37 -7.21 4.56
CA LEU A 300 10.63 -8.10 3.43
C LEU A 300 11.02 -9.50 3.91
N ARG A 301 11.87 -9.59 4.94
CA ARG A 301 12.28 -10.88 5.52
C ARG A 301 11.10 -11.65 6.12
N TYR A 302 10.15 -10.94 6.73
CA TYR A 302 8.93 -11.60 7.25
C TYR A 302 8.00 -12.03 6.12
N LYS A 303 7.91 -11.26 5.02
CA LYS A 303 7.21 -11.71 3.80
C LYS A 303 7.84 -12.98 3.25
N GLU A 304 9.16 -13.01 3.04
CA GLU A 304 9.91 -14.17 2.56
C GLU A 304 9.68 -15.42 3.42
N ALA A 305 9.72 -15.27 4.75
CA ALA A 305 9.46 -16.37 5.68
C ALA A 305 8.01 -16.90 5.54
N MET A 306 7.03 -16.00 5.44
CA MET A 306 5.64 -16.39 5.22
C MET A 306 5.42 -17.02 3.84
N ASP A 307 6.19 -16.61 2.81
CA ASP A 307 6.14 -17.19 1.47
C ASP A 307 6.69 -18.62 1.45
N GLN A 308 7.75 -18.89 2.19
CA GLN A 308 8.27 -20.25 2.35
C GLN A 308 7.25 -21.17 3.01
N LEU A 309 6.57 -20.71 4.05
CA LEU A 309 5.50 -21.47 4.69
C LEU A 309 4.30 -21.68 3.75
N GLU A 310 3.86 -20.66 3.06
CA GLU A 310 2.75 -20.72 2.10
C GLU A 310 3.05 -21.68 0.94
N SER A 311 4.30 -21.72 0.46
CA SER A 311 4.72 -22.57 -0.65
C SER A 311 4.58 -24.06 -0.32
N THR A 312 4.84 -24.43 0.92
CA THR A 312 4.72 -25.81 1.41
C THR A 312 3.33 -26.16 1.95
N SER A 313 2.62 -25.16 2.48
CA SER A 313 1.29 -25.31 3.06
C SER A 313 0.37 -24.16 2.61
N PRO A 314 -0.27 -24.28 1.43
CA PRO A 314 -1.12 -23.25 0.87
C PRO A 314 -2.28 -22.87 1.78
N GLY A 315 -2.45 -21.58 2.04
CA GLY A 315 -3.44 -21.03 2.95
C GLY A 315 -2.89 -20.65 4.33
N THR A 316 -1.60 -20.90 4.60
CA THR A 316 -0.95 -20.57 5.88
C THR A 316 -1.09 -19.08 6.22
N LYS A 317 -0.83 -18.17 5.27
CA LYS A 317 -0.99 -16.72 5.48
C LYS A 317 -2.42 -16.36 5.89
N ALA A 318 -3.39 -16.91 5.16
CA ALA A 318 -4.80 -16.67 5.43
C ALA A 318 -5.22 -17.25 6.78
N GLN A 319 -4.80 -18.47 7.11
CA GLN A 319 -5.08 -19.10 8.41
C GLN A 319 -4.47 -18.30 9.57
N PHE A 320 -3.23 -17.85 9.40
CA PHE A 320 -2.52 -17.08 10.41
C PHE A 320 -3.20 -15.73 10.67
N PHE A 321 -3.41 -14.92 9.62
CA PHE A 321 -3.96 -13.56 9.80
C PHE A 321 -5.47 -13.56 10.09
N LEU A 322 -6.28 -14.34 9.35
CA LEU A 322 -7.72 -14.38 9.60
C LEU A 322 -8.04 -15.11 10.91
N GLY A 323 -7.25 -16.14 11.26
CA GLY A 323 -7.34 -16.81 12.55
C GLY A 323 -7.00 -15.89 13.72
N TYR A 324 -6.02 -14.99 13.54
CA TYR A 324 -5.73 -13.95 14.51
C TYR A 324 -6.94 -13.02 14.69
N LEU A 325 -7.51 -12.50 13.58
CA LEU A 325 -8.67 -11.59 13.63
C LEU A 325 -9.86 -12.22 14.35
N ASP A 326 -10.13 -13.50 14.09
CA ASP A 326 -11.28 -14.23 14.61
C ASP A 326 -11.12 -14.61 16.09
N ARG A 327 -9.92 -15.02 16.50
CA ARG A 327 -9.70 -15.69 17.79
C ARG A 327 -8.82 -14.92 18.76
N ALA A 328 -7.77 -14.28 18.28
CA ALA A 328 -6.76 -13.67 19.12
C ALA A 328 -6.91 -12.16 19.29
N ALA A 329 -7.35 -11.43 18.26
CA ALA A 329 -7.51 -9.98 18.33
C ALA A 329 -8.38 -9.52 19.51
N PRO A 330 -9.52 -10.18 19.85
CA PRO A 330 -10.32 -9.80 21.01
C PRO A 330 -9.57 -9.92 22.35
N LEU A 331 -8.57 -10.81 22.45
CA LEU A 331 -7.78 -11.00 23.67
C LEU A 331 -6.80 -9.85 23.94
N PHE A 332 -6.42 -9.12 22.89
CA PHE A 332 -5.53 -7.96 22.99
C PHE A 332 -6.26 -6.62 23.08
N ALA A 333 -7.59 -6.62 22.95
CA ALA A 333 -8.40 -5.40 22.92
C ALA A 333 -8.46 -4.63 24.25
N MET A 334 -7.94 -5.18 25.34
CA MET A 334 -7.91 -4.54 26.66
C MET A 334 -6.62 -3.70 26.79
N GLN A 335 -6.67 -2.44 26.38
CA GLN A 335 -5.56 -1.50 26.61
C GLN A 335 -6.08 -0.17 27.16
N ASP A 336 -5.23 0.45 27.98
CA ASP A 336 -5.49 1.76 28.56
C ASP A 336 -5.78 2.80 27.49
N GLU A 337 -6.80 3.60 27.68
CA GLU A 337 -7.13 4.74 26.83
C GLU A 337 -6.01 5.77 26.90
N VAL A 338 -5.26 5.89 25.82
CA VAL A 338 -4.22 6.93 25.68
C VAL A 338 -4.91 8.24 25.32
N ARG A 339 -4.96 9.20 26.25
CA ARG A 339 -5.52 10.52 25.97
C ARG A 339 -4.69 11.26 24.93
N LEU A 340 -5.33 11.60 23.80
CA LEU A 340 -4.73 12.41 22.76
C LEU A 340 -5.10 13.89 22.93
N VAL A 341 -4.17 14.77 22.51
CA VAL A 341 -4.35 16.22 22.46
C VAL A 341 -3.97 16.73 21.08
N GLY A 342 -4.43 17.91 20.70
CA GLY A 342 -4.00 18.54 19.45
C GLY A 342 -2.53 19.01 19.53
N CYS A 343 -1.74 18.72 18.52
CA CYS A 343 -0.39 19.26 18.38
C CYS A 343 -0.44 20.79 18.31
N GLU A 344 0.32 21.50 19.14
CA GLU A 344 0.33 22.97 19.20
C GLU A 344 0.77 23.65 17.88
N ARG A 345 1.49 22.93 17.02
CA ARG A 345 1.94 23.44 15.73
C ARG A 345 0.96 23.19 14.57
N CYS A 346 0.31 22.03 14.53
CA CYS A 346 -0.47 21.61 13.35
C CYS A 346 -1.85 21.03 13.67
N GLY A 347 -2.27 20.99 14.94
CA GLY A 347 -3.56 20.46 15.36
C GLY A 347 -3.74 18.94 15.23
N GLN A 348 -2.78 18.22 14.65
CA GLN A 348 -2.89 16.75 14.51
C GLN A 348 -2.80 16.05 15.87
N PRO A 349 -3.50 14.90 16.04
CA PRO A 349 -3.51 14.18 17.30
C PRO A 349 -2.12 13.73 17.76
N THR A 350 -1.83 13.87 19.05
CA THR A 350 -0.56 13.46 19.65
C THR A 350 -0.72 13.23 21.16
N THR A 351 0.17 12.45 21.74
CA THR A 351 0.27 12.26 23.20
C THR A 351 1.10 13.33 23.91
N GLY A 352 1.79 14.16 23.17
CA GLY A 352 2.65 15.21 23.72
C GLY A 352 2.36 16.55 23.05
N ARG A 353 3.07 17.60 23.48
CA ARG A 353 2.92 18.97 23.00
C ARG A 353 3.02 19.11 21.48
N PHE A 354 4.01 18.47 20.85
CA PHE A 354 4.22 18.44 19.40
C PHE A 354 4.16 17.02 18.88
N CYS A 355 3.44 16.80 17.75
CA CYS A 355 3.37 15.50 17.14
C CYS A 355 4.73 15.04 16.58
N ALA A 356 4.85 13.73 16.36
CA ALA A 356 6.12 13.13 15.89
C ALA A 356 6.58 13.71 14.54
N PHE A 357 5.64 14.09 13.66
CA PHE A 357 5.97 14.70 12.36
C PHE A 357 6.54 16.12 12.53
N CYS A 358 5.91 16.98 13.34
CA CYS A 358 6.39 18.33 13.58
C CYS A 358 7.78 18.32 14.24
N ARG A 359 8.04 17.40 15.18
CA ARG A 359 9.36 17.23 15.78
C ARG A 359 10.41 16.79 14.75
N ALA A 360 10.08 15.79 13.91
CA ALA A 360 10.98 15.32 12.88
C ALA A 360 11.27 16.42 11.84
N ARG A 361 10.23 17.14 11.38
CA ARG A 361 10.37 18.25 10.43
C ARG A 361 11.29 19.35 11.01
N ALA A 362 11.04 19.79 12.23
CA ALA A 362 11.86 20.81 12.87
C ALA A 362 13.33 20.39 12.97
N GLN A 363 13.61 19.14 13.36
CA GLN A 363 14.96 18.59 13.40
C GLN A 363 15.64 18.59 12.01
N ILE A 364 14.91 18.17 10.97
CA ILE A 364 15.42 18.08 9.59
C ILE A 364 15.76 19.48 9.06
N LEU A 365 14.91 20.47 9.35
CA LEU A 365 15.06 21.84 8.88
C LEU A 365 15.96 22.71 9.77
N GLY A 366 16.37 22.22 10.95
CA GLY A 366 17.12 23.00 11.94
C GLY A 366 16.27 24.07 12.62
N GLU A 367 14.95 23.91 12.61
CA GLU A 367 14.00 24.82 13.26
C GLU A 367 13.94 24.52 14.78
N ARG A 368 13.76 25.58 15.60
CA ARG A 368 13.42 25.39 17.02
C ARG A 368 11.90 25.24 17.17
N LEU A 369 11.49 24.22 17.90
CA LEU A 369 10.13 24.14 18.43
C LEU A 369 10.10 25.02 19.69
N GLU A 370 9.69 26.29 19.55
CA GLU A 370 9.69 27.25 20.64
C GLU A 370 8.88 26.79 21.85
N ASP A 371 9.44 27.00 23.05
CA ASP A 371 8.72 26.84 24.30
C ASP A 371 7.89 28.12 24.55
N PRO A 372 6.56 28.07 24.75
CA PRO A 372 5.80 29.26 25.10
C PRO A 372 6.27 29.91 26.41
N ALA A 373 6.94 29.16 27.28
CA ALA A 373 7.54 29.67 28.50
C ALA A 373 8.75 30.61 28.25
N GLU A 374 9.37 30.55 27.05
CA GLU A 374 10.46 31.47 26.64
C GLU A 374 9.96 32.75 25.96
N ARG A 375 8.69 32.87 25.66
CA ARG A 375 8.07 34.17 25.36
C ARG A 375 7.89 34.90 26.67
N GLY A 376 8.92 35.70 26.99
CA GLY A 376 9.06 36.46 28.22
C GLY A 376 7.77 37.15 28.65
N SER A 377 7.64 37.32 29.99
CA SER A 377 6.61 38.11 30.63
C SER A 377 6.34 39.42 29.88
N PRO A 378 5.10 39.86 29.72
CA PRO A 378 4.78 41.05 28.96
C PRO A 378 5.21 42.29 29.77
N GLY A 379 6.38 42.79 29.43
CA GLY A 379 6.79 44.13 29.72
C GLY A 379 6.33 45.05 28.60
N GLY A 380 5.20 45.69 28.73
CA GLY A 380 4.83 46.95 28.05
C GLY A 380 4.21 46.85 26.66
N ARG A 381 2.91 47.08 26.60
CA ARG A 381 2.09 47.74 25.55
C ARG A 381 2.47 47.57 24.08
N SER A 382 1.60 46.90 23.34
CA SER A 382 0.79 47.44 22.22
C SER A 382 0.26 46.31 21.34
N ASP A 383 -0.99 46.42 20.94
CA ASP A 383 -1.71 45.83 19.84
C ASP A 383 -1.06 44.66 19.07
N ASP A 384 -1.33 43.42 19.45
CA ASP A 384 -1.00 42.23 18.67
C ASP A 384 -2.19 41.26 18.60
N ARG A 385 -3.30 41.72 18.00
CA ARG A 385 -4.38 40.85 17.52
C ARG A 385 -4.12 40.31 16.10
N GLU A 386 -3.11 40.85 15.39
CA GLU A 386 -2.79 40.44 14.01
C GLU A 386 -1.80 39.30 13.87
N THR A 387 -1.06 38.90 14.91
CA THR A 387 0.00 37.88 14.78
C THR A 387 -0.44 36.44 15.01
N ALA A 388 -1.64 36.20 15.53
CA ALA A 388 -2.15 34.83 15.71
C ALA A 388 -2.76 34.26 14.42
N GLU A 389 -3.25 35.11 13.52
CA GLU A 389 -3.74 34.68 12.19
C GLU A 389 -2.60 34.47 11.18
N ALA A 390 -1.49 35.19 11.29
CA ALA A 390 -0.36 35.10 10.35
C ALA A 390 0.47 33.82 10.48
N LEU A 391 0.45 33.11 11.63
CA LEU A 391 1.17 31.85 11.83
C LEU A 391 0.36 30.61 11.43
N ALA A 392 -0.94 30.75 11.18
CA ALA A 392 -1.79 29.70 10.63
C ALA A 392 -1.64 29.58 9.10
N ASP A 393 -1.20 30.65 8.43
CA ASP A 393 -1.11 30.74 6.96
C ASP A 393 0.19 30.18 6.36
N GLU A 394 1.21 29.80 7.16
CA GLU A 394 2.47 29.26 6.62
C GLU A 394 2.46 27.75 6.29
N VAL A 395 1.37 27.05 6.52
CA VAL A 395 1.19 25.69 6.01
C VAL A 395 0.14 25.74 4.91
N MET A 396 0.61 25.87 3.67
CA MET A 396 -0.24 25.92 2.48
C MET A 396 -1.39 24.90 2.55
N PRO A 397 -2.62 25.27 2.26
CA PRO A 397 -3.72 24.33 2.11
C PRO A 397 -3.37 23.31 1.02
N VAL A 398 -3.77 22.07 1.18
CA VAL A 398 -3.64 21.04 0.15
C VAL A 398 -4.39 21.53 -1.09
N GLU A 399 -3.65 21.95 -2.14
CA GLU A 399 -4.27 22.36 -3.39
C GLU A 399 -5.00 21.17 -4.03
N ILE A 400 -6.32 21.24 -4.04
CA ILE A 400 -7.17 20.26 -4.70
C ILE A 400 -7.27 20.67 -6.18
N TYR A 401 -6.40 20.14 -7.03
CA TYR A 401 -6.49 20.33 -8.48
C TYR A 401 -7.64 19.49 -9.04
N GLY A 402 -8.61 20.17 -9.64
CA GLY A 402 -9.65 19.57 -10.47
C GLY A 402 -11.09 19.72 -9.98
N THR A 403 -11.59 20.94 -9.87
CA THR A 403 -13.02 21.20 -10.04
C THR A 403 -13.27 21.63 -11.49
N PRO A 404 -14.08 20.92 -12.29
CA PRO A 404 -14.58 21.47 -13.53
C PRO A 404 -15.45 22.67 -13.18
N ARG A 405 -15.09 23.86 -13.65
CA ARG A 405 -16.01 25.00 -13.65
C ARG A 405 -17.19 24.63 -14.53
N ARG A 406 -18.39 24.74 -13.96
CA ARG A 406 -19.63 24.72 -14.73
C ARG A 406 -19.68 25.91 -15.68
#